data_804a2090945be1f943206c32bf17bff3
#
_entry.id   804a2090945be1f943206c32bf17bff3
#
_cell.length_a   1.000
_cell.length_b   1.000
_cell.length_c   1.000
_cell.angle_alpha   90.00
_cell.angle_beta   90.00
_cell.angle_gamma   90.00
#
_symmetry.space_group_name_H-M   'P 1'
#
loop_
_entity.id
_entity.type
_entity.pdbx_description
1 polymer ?
#
loop_
_entity_poly.entity_id
_entity_poly.type
_entity_poly.pdbx_seq_one_letter_code
_entity_poly.pdbx_strand_id
1 'polypeptide(L)'
;LVVDALPEVISWHERGLVPLGEELTQDPRCRFIHGDFFVLSASDGFDPEHADRRFHAILLDIDHSPQNLIHEQHGHFYTTAGLRTLATRLHPGGVFAMWSDDPPDEEFMTKLRGVFPRTESQIVTFPNPLQNRESRSTVYLAQLAS
;
A
#
# COMPACT_ATOMS: atom_id res chain seq x y z
N LEU A 1 -5.98 -9.66 -2.74
CA LEU A 1 -6.99 -8.61 -2.82
C LEU A 1 -6.39 -7.37 -3.45
N VAL A 2 -7.16 -6.66 -4.27
CA VAL A 2 -6.86 -5.34 -4.80
C VAL A 2 -7.93 -4.40 -4.24
N VAL A 3 -7.53 -3.41 -3.45
CA VAL A 3 -8.44 -2.43 -2.85
C VAL A 3 -8.35 -1.13 -3.62
N ASP A 4 -9.47 -0.60 -4.07
CA ASP A 4 -9.54 0.71 -4.73
C ASP A 4 -10.78 1.48 -4.25
N ALA A 5 -10.60 2.77 -3.98
CA ALA A 5 -11.68 3.65 -3.54
C ALA A 5 -12.58 4.10 -4.70
N LEU A 6 -12.12 3.98 -5.95
CA LEU A 6 -12.85 4.41 -7.13
C LEU A 6 -13.52 3.21 -7.82
N PRO A 7 -14.84 3.09 -7.78
CA PRO A 7 -15.55 2.00 -8.43
C PRO A 7 -15.35 2.02 -9.96
N GLU A 8 -15.05 3.18 -10.54
CA GLU A 8 -14.74 3.32 -11.96
C GLU A 8 -13.47 2.55 -12.33
N VAL A 9 -12.43 2.60 -11.49
CA VAL A 9 -11.16 1.88 -11.72
C VAL A 9 -11.41 0.38 -11.71
N ILE A 10 -12.19 -0.13 -10.76
CA ILE A 10 -12.60 -1.54 -10.72
C ILE A 10 -13.37 -1.91 -12.00
N SER A 11 -14.35 -1.07 -12.38
CA SER A 11 -15.14 -1.28 -13.59
C SER A 11 -14.30 -1.29 -14.86
N TRP A 12 -13.23 -0.48 -14.94
CA TRP A 12 -12.31 -0.51 -16.09
C TRP A 12 -11.58 -1.84 -16.22
N HIS A 13 -11.19 -2.45 -15.10
CA HIS A 13 -10.59 -3.79 -15.11
C HIS A 13 -11.61 -4.84 -15.56
N GLU A 14 -12.81 -4.84 -14.97
CA GLU A 14 -13.88 -5.78 -15.29
C GLU A 14 -14.31 -5.73 -16.78
N ARG A 15 -14.21 -4.54 -17.39
CA ARG A 15 -14.56 -4.32 -18.79
C ARG A 15 -13.38 -4.45 -19.77
N GLY A 16 -12.20 -4.81 -19.27
CA GLY A 16 -11.00 -4.95 -20.08
C GLY A 16 -10.53 -3.64 -20.74
N LEU A 17 -10.81 -2.48 -20.13
CA LEU A 17 -10.45 -1.17 -20.67
C LEU A 17 -9.02 -0.73 -20.29
N VAL A 18 -8.38 -1.45 -19.41
CA VAL A 18 -7.01 -1.20 -18.96
C VAL A 18 -6.13 -2.42 -19.21
N PRO A 19 -4.81 -2.24 -19.36
CA PRO A 19 -3.89 -3.38 -19.47
C PRO A 19 -4.03 -4.35 -18.30
N LEU A 20 -3.96 -5.64 -18.57
CA LEU A 20 -4.13 -6.74 -17.60
C LEU A 20 -5.52 -6.81 -16.92
N GLY A 21 -6.47 -5.93 -17.27
CA GLY A 21 -7.80 -5.88 -16.64
C GLY A 21 -8.53 -7.21 -16.76
N GLU A 22 -8.65 -7.75 -17.96
CA GLU A 22 -9.32 -9.02 -18.20
C GLU A 22 -8.60 -10.20 -17.51
N GLU A 23 -7.28 -10.25 -17.56
CA GLU A 23 -6.47 -11.30 -16.95
C GLU A 23 -6.65 -11.31 -15.42
N LEU A 24 -6.61 -10.14 -14.77
CA LEU A 24 -6.78 -10.02 -13.32
C LEU A 24 -8.21 -10.36 -12.89
N THR A 25 -9.20 -9.96 -13.67
CA THR A 25 -10.61 -10.20 -13.36
C THR A 25 -10.99 -11.68 -13.49
N GLN A 26 -10.36 -12.40 -14.42
CA GLN A 26 -10.59 -13.83 -14.63
C GLN A 26 -9.73 -14.74 -13.73
N ASP A 27 -8.69 -14.22 -13.08
CA ASP A 27 -7.84 -14.99 -12.18
C ASP A 27 -8.56 -15.24 -10.84
N PRO A 28 -8.86 -16.51 -10.47
CA PRO A 28 -9.56 -16.83 -9.22
C PRO A 28 -8.77 -16.47 -7.96
N ARG A 29 -7.48 -16.13 -8.09
CA ARG A 29 -6.62 -15.65 -7.00
C ARG A 29 -6.74 -14.14 -6.80
N CYS A 30 -7.30 -13.39 -7.76
CA CYS A 30 -7.49 -11.95 -7.71
C CYS A 30 -8.95 -11.61 -7.38
N ARG A 31 -9.15 -10.71 -6.42
CA ARG A 31 -10.45 -10.17 -6.07
C ARG A 31 -10.33 -8.68 -5.80
N PHE A 32 -11.17 -7.90 -6.46
CA PHE A 32 -11.27 -6.47 -6.26
C PHE A 32 -12.22 -6.17 -5.08
N ILE A 33 -11.82 -5.23 -4.25
CA ILE A 33 -12.60 -4.70 -3.12
C ILE A 33 -12.78 -3.20 -3.34
N HIS A 34 -14.04 -2.78 -3.51
CA HIS A 34 -14.36 -1.36 -3.50
C HIS A 34 -14.34 -0.85 -2.06
N GLY A 35 -13.42 0.05 -1.74
CA GLY A 35 -13.28 0.62 -0.40
C GLY A 35 -12.04 1.49 -0.27
N ASP A 36 -12.08 2.36 0.72
CA ASP A 36 -10.95 3.19 1.10
C ASP A 36 -9.95 2.36 1.93
N PHE A 37 -8.72 2.24 1.45
CA PHE A 37 -7.65 1.49 2.11
C PHE A 37 -7.42 1.95 3.56
N PHE A 38 -7.41 3.26 3.79
CA PHE A 38 -7.11 3.82 5.12
C PHE A 38 -8.24 3.55 6.12
N VAL A 39 -9.48 3.61 5.66
CA VAL A 39 -10.67 3.25 6.45
C VAL A 39 -10.64 1.74 6.77
N LEU A 40 -10.41 0.89 5.77
CA LEU A 40 -10.34 -0.56 5.95
C LEU A 40 -9.18 -0.98 6.85
N SER A 41 -8.02 -0.32 6.73
CA SER A 41 -6.86 -0.54 7.60
C SER A 41 -7.17 -0.26 9.07
N ALA A 42 -7.98 0.75 9.35
CA ALA A 42 -8.36 1.16 10.71
C ALA A 42 -9.58 0.41 11.27
N SER A 43 -10.32 -0.33 10.44
CA SER A 43 -11.52 -1.08 10.80
C SER A 43 -11.22 -2.58 11.07
N ASP A 44 -12.18 -3.45 10.76
CA ASP A 44 -12.09 -4.91 10.95
C ASP A 44 -11.19 -5.62 9.91
N GLY A 45 -10.64 -4.90 8.93
CA GLY A 45 -9.69 -5.41 7.94
C GLY A 45 -10.11 -5.18 6.49
N PHE A 46 -9.29 -5.71 5.59
CA PHE A 46 -9.43 -5.47 4.15
C PHE A 46 -10.39 -6.42 3.43
N ASP A 47 -10.78 -7.51 4.08
CA ASP A 47 -11.63 -8.52 3.48
C ASP A 47 -13.02 -8.53 4.13
N PRO A 48 -14.08 -8.00 3.47
CA PRO A 48 -15.42 -7.94 4.05
C PRO A 48 -16.05 -9.32 4.30
N GLU A 49 -15.54 -10.38 3.65
CA GLU A 49 -16.01 -11.76 3.86
C GLU A 49 -15.26 -12.45 4.99
N HIS A 50 -14.04 -11.97 5.34
CA HIS A 50 -13.17 -12.57 6.35
C HIS A 50 -12.46 -11.46 7.14
N ALA A 51 -13.14 -10.87 8.11
CA ALA A 51 -12.66 -9.72 8.89
C ALA A 51 -11.28 -9.95 9.54
N ASP A 52 -11.00 -11.17 10.03
CA ASP A 52 -9.73 -11.52 10.67
C ASP A 52 -8.63 -11.96 9.69
N ARG A 53 -8.85 -11.79 8.37
CA ARG A 53 -7.88 -12.22 7.37
C ARG A 53 -6.56 -11.47 7.53
N ARG A 54 -5.47 -12.24 7.62
CA ARG A 54 -4.11 -11.74 7.59
C ARG A 54 -3.47 -11.98 6.23
N PHE A 55 -2.47 -11.17 5.93
CA PHE A 55 -1.77 -11.17 4.66
C PHE A 55 -0.28 -11.46 4.85
N HIS A 56 0.35 -12.10 3.87
CA HIS A 56 1.80 -12.26 3.83
C HIS A 56 2.50 -10.97 3.36
N ALA A 57 1.79 -10.19 2.56
CA ALA A 57 2.25 -8.87 2.13
C ALA A 57 1.08 -7.89 1.99
N ILE A 58 1.30 -6.63 2.34
CA ILE A 58 0.43 -5.50 2.05
C ILE A 58 1.27 -4.47 1.31
N LEU A 59 0.84 -4.09 0.10
CA LEU A 59 1.51 -3.14 -0.76
C LEU A 59 0.63 -1.88 -0.88
N LEU A 60 1.20 -0.71 -0.61
CA LEU A 60 0.51 0.57 -0.63
C LEU A 60 1.13 1.50 -1.67
N ASP A 61 0.29 2.01 -2.57
CA ASP A 61 0.65 2.99 -3.59
C ASP A 61 -0.54 3.94 -3.80
N ILE A 62 -0.75 4.87 -2.87
CA ILE A 62 -1.89 5.81 -2.89
C ILE A 62 -1.41 7.25 -2.76
N ASP A 63 -0.84 7.64 -1.60
CA ASP A 63 -0.36 9.00 -1.38
C ASP A 63 0.99 9.23 -2.06
N HIS A 64 1.29 10.49 -2.40
CA HIS A 64 2.58 10.85 -3.00
C HIS A 64 3.76 10.54 -2.08
N SER A 65 3.58 10.74 -0.78
CA SER A 65 4.56 10.40 0.26
C SER A 65 3.91 10.48 1.65
N PRO A 66 4.59 10.03 2.72
CA PRO A 66 4.12 10.23 4.11
C PRO A 66 3.89 11.68 4.51
N GLN A 67 4.53 12.64 3.80
CA GLN A 67 4.40 14.08 4.04
C GLN A 67 3.46 14.76 3.03
N ASN A 68 3.17 14.10 1.91
CA ASN A 68 2.41 14.67 0.79
C ASN A 68 1.16 13.81 0.53
N LEU A 69 0.16 14.02 1.38
CA LEU A 69 -1.06 13.22 1.40
C LEU A 69 -2.07 13.73 0.36
N ILE A 70 -2.76 12.82 -0.30
CA ILE A 70 -3.93 13.16 -1.13
C ILE A 70 -5.06 13.71 -0.25
N HIS A 71 -5.18 13.18 0.98
CA HIS A 71 -6.20 13.60 1.94
C HIS A 71 -5.60 13.71 3.35
N GLU A 72 -5.88 14.79 4.08
CA GLU A 72 -5.36 15.00 5.44
C GLU A 72 -5.72 13.84 6.40
N GLN A 73 -6.88 13.22 6.22
CA GLN A 73 -7.33 12.08 7.03
C GLN A 73 -6.41 10.86 6.92
N HIS A 74 -5.65 10.70 5.83
CA HIS A 74 -4.67 9.63 5.66
C HIS A 74 -3.52 9.73 6.67
N GLY A 75 -3.25 10.93 7.20
CA GLY A 75 -2.18 11.18 8.16
C GLY A 75 -2.22 10.27 9.39
N HIS A 76 -3.41 9.83 9.81
CA HIS A 76 -3.54 8.89 10.92
C HIS A 76 -2.83 7.55 10.66
N PHE A 77 -2.87 7.06 9.43
CA PHE A 77 -2.20 5.82 9.02
C PHE A 77 -0.68 5.92 9.18
N TYR A 78 -0.08 7.06 8.85
CA TYR A 78 1.38 7.30 8.90
C TYR A 78 1.91 7.58 10.32
N THR A 79 1.10 7.33 11.35
CA THR A 79 1.52 7.36 12.76
C THR A 79 1.99 5.98 13.22
N THR A 80 2.77 5.93 14.31
CA THR A 80 3.13 4.65 14.95
C THR A 80 1.88 3.84 15.35
N ALA A 81 0.79 4.50 15.74
CA ALA A 81 -0.47 3.83 16.09
C ALA A 81 -1.14 3.20 14.86
N GLY A 82 -1.25 3.94 13.75
CA GLY A 82 -1.81 3.42 12.49
C GLY A 82 -0.99 2.25 11.95
N LEU A 83 0.34 2.37 11.97
CA LEU A 83 1.24 1.28 11.55
C LEU A 83 1.13 0.03 12.44
N ARG A 84 0.91 0.18 13.77
CA ARG A 84 0.62 -0.95 14.65
C ARG A 84 -0.70 -1.63 14.30
N THR A 85 -1.73 -0.88 13.97
CA THR A 85 -3.00 -1.42 13.49
C THR A 85 -2.81 -2.20 12.21
N LEU A 86 -2.09 -1.65 11.22
CA LEU A 86 -1.74 -2.35 9.98
C LEU A 86 -0.97 -3.67 10.28
N ALA A 87 -0.01 -3.63 11.20
CA ALA A 87 0.81 -4.79 11.56
C ALA A 87 -0.04 -5.98 12.05
N THR A 88 -1.20 -5.73 12.68
CA THR A 88 -2.13 -6.81 13.10
C THR A 88 -2.76 -7.54 11.92
N ARG A 89 -2.75 -6.94 10.72
CA ARG A 89 -3.27 -7.52 9.49
C ARG A 89 -2.24 -8.38 8.73
N LEU A 90 -1.01 -8.45 9.23
CA LEU A 90 0.04 -9.29 8.68
C LEU A 90 0.20 -10.60 9.46
N HIS A 91 0.60 -11.65 8.75
CA HIS A 91 1.11 -12.85 9.39
C HIS A 91 2.47 -12.59 10.06
N PRO A 92 2.92 -13.41 11.02
CA PRO A 92 4.30 -13.43 11.46
C PRO A 92 5.24 -13.53 10.22
N GLY A 93 6.30 -12.73 10.17
CA GLY A 93 7.18 -12.62 9.01
C GLY A 93 6.60 -11.86 7.81
N GLY A 94 5.35 -11.38 7.90
CA GLY A 94 4.69 -10.64 6.82
C GLY A 94 5.33 -9.29 6.54
N VAL A 95 5.16 -8.80 5.33
CA VAL A 95 5.83 -7.60 4.81
C VAL A 95 4.80 -6.51 4.51
N PHE A 96 5.07 -5.31 4.96
CA PHE A 96 4.47 -4.08 4.45
C PHE A 96 5.46 -3.39 3.51
N ALA A 97 5.00 -2.99 2.33
CA ALA A 97 5.76 -2.19 1.39
C ALA A 97 4.95 -0.98 0.95
N MET A 98 5.61 0.16 0.76
CA MET A 98 4.97 1.40 0.34
C MET A 98 5.84 2.13 -0.68
N TRP A 99 5.20 2.61 -1.74
CA TRP A 99 5.78 3.51 -2.72
C TRP A 99 5.67 4.96 -2.25
N SER A 100 6.65 5.78 -2.59
CA SER A 100 6.69 7.23 -2.31
C SER A 100 7.42 7.96 -3.42
N ASP A 101 6.88 9.09 -3.85
CA ASP A 101 7.49 9.95 -4.87
C ASP A 101 8.64 10.79 -4.31
N ASP A 102 8.66 10.98 -2.98
CA ASP A 102 9.69 11.77 -2.30
C ASP A 102 10.91 10.93 -1.90
N PRO A 103 12.07 11.57 -1.65
CA PRO A 103 13.22 10.91 -1.05
C PRO A 103 12.88 10.23 0.29
N PRO A 104 13.74 9.31 0.78
CA PRO A 104 13.51 8.64 2.06
C PRO A 104 13.30 9.64 3.20
N ASP A 105 12.21 9.45 3.95
CA ASP A 105 11.81 10.25 5.10
C ASP A 105 12.25 9.55 6.39
N GLU A 106 13.21 10.12 7.10
CA GLU A 106 13.74 9.56 8.35
C GLU A 106 12.73 9.63 9.51
N GLU A 107 11.80 10.58 9.51
CA GLU A 107 10.73 10.62 10.50
C GLU A 107 9.80 9.41 10.31
N PHE A 108 9.39 9.13 9.08
CA PHE A 108 8.57 7.98 8.77
C PHE A 108 9.34 6.66 9.01
N MET A 109 10.61 6.58 8.64
CA MET A 109 11.46 5.43 8.97
C MET A 109 11.55 5.17 10.46
N THR A 110 11.59 6.22 11.28
CA THR A 110 11.58 6.09 12.76
C THR A 110 10.27 5.49 13.25
N LYS A 111 9.14 5.90 12.67
CA LYS A 111 7.82 5.33 13.00
C LYS A 111 7.73 3.85 12.58
N LEU A 112 8.25 3.50 11.40
CA LEU A 112 8.33 2.10 10.95
C LEU A 112 9.17 1.23 11.89
N ARG A 113 10.37 1.69 12.28
CA ARG A 113 11.26 0.99 13.24
C ARG A 113 10.60 0.79 14.61
N GLY A 114 9.69 1.68 14.99
CA GLY A 114 8.91 1.57 16.24
C GLY A 114 7.86 0.44 16.23
N VAL A 115 7.62 -0.18 15.07
CA VAL A 115 6.60 -1.24 14.88
C VAL A 115 7.20 -2.51 14.29
N PHE A 116 8.08 -2.39 13.32
CA PHE A 116 8.64 -3.51 12.56
C PHE A 116 10.13 -3.69 12.89
N PRO A 117 10.57 -4.90 13.27
CA PRO A 117 11.97 -5.14 13.63
C PRO A 117 12.94 -5.08 12.45
N ARG A 118 12.44 -5.21 11.21
CA ARG A 118 13.23 -5.07 10.00
C ARG A 118 12.60 -4.02 9.11
N THR A 119 13.35 -2.94 8.82
CA THR A 119 12.88 -1.85 7.97
C THR A 119 14.00 -1.40 7.04
N GLU A 120 13.62 -1.04 5.83
CA GLU A 120 14.53 -0.57 4.80
C GLU A 120 13.83 0.49 3.95
N SER A 121 14.59 1.44 3.40
CA SER A 121 14.14 2.32 2.33
C SER A 121 15.11 2.22 1.15
N GLN A 122 14.57 2.05 -0.05
CA GLN A 122 15.35 1.93 -1.28
C GLN A 122 14.94 3.00 -2.27
N ILE A 123 15.91 3.68 -2.88
CA ILE A 123 15.67 4.60 -3.98
C ILE A 123 15.62 3.80 -5.27
N VAL A 124 14.51 3.89 -5.97
CA VAL A 124 14.30 3.30 -7.30
C VAL A 124 14.42 4.41 -8.33
N THR A 125 15.31 4.22 -9.31
CA THR A 125 15.51 5.16 -10.41
C THR A 125 15.01 4.52 -11.71
N PHE A 126 14.23 5.28 -12.49
CA PHE A 126 13.70 4.82 -13.76
C PHE A 126 13.62 5.95 -14.79
N PRO A 127 13.72 5.63 -16.09
CA PRO A 127 13.56 6.62 -17.15
C PRO A 127 12.14 7.22 -17.14
N ASN A 128 12.05 8.55 -17.22
CA ASN A 128 10.79 9.26 -17.40
C ASN A 128 10.77 9.93 -18.79
N PRO A 129 10.19 9.28 -19.80
CA PRO A 129 10.21 9.81 -21.17
C PRO A 129 9.39 11.09 -21.33
N LEU A 130 8.39 11.33 -20.49
CA LEU A 130 7.57 12.54 -20.54
C LEU A 130 8.34 13.77 -20.08
N GLN A 131 9.27 13.62 -19.16
CA GLN A 131 10.10 14.71 -18.65
C GLN A 131 11.52 14.72 -19.24
N ASN A 132 11.84 13.75 -20.11
CA ASN A 132 13.16 13.56 -20.70
C ASN A 132 14.30 13.56 -19.66
N ARG A 133 14.05 12.93 -18.51
CA ARG A 133 15.01 12.76 -17.39
C ARG A 133 14.73 11.47 -16.64
N GLU A 134 15.64 11.12 -15.73
CA GLU A 134 15.37 10.09 -14.73
C GLU A 134 14.43 10.62 -13.65
N SER A 135 13.46 9.78 -13.24
CA SER A 135 12.67 9.96 -12.02
C SER A 135 13.22 9.05 -10.93
N ARG A 136 13.04 9.48 -9.69
CA ARG A 136 13.45 8.74 -8.49
C ARG A 136 12.26 8.67 -7.55
N SER A 137 12.03 7.48 -7.02
CA SER A 137 11.01 7.23 -6.01
C SER A 137 11.60 6.40 -4.90
N THR A 138 10.96 6.37 -3.76
CA THR A 138 11.38 5.59 -2.60
C THR A 138 10.43 4.41 -2.42
N VAL A 139 10.96 3.22 -2.17
CA VAL A 139 10.21 2.08 -1.68
C VAL A 139 10.59 1.84 -0.23
N TYR A 140 9.62 1.91 0.67
CA TYR A 140 9.77 1.52 2.06
C TYR A 140 9.38 0.06 2.22
N LEU A 141 10.19 -0.69 2.96
CA LEU A 141 9.97 -2.09 3.29
C LEU A 141 9.99 -2.25 4.81
N ALA A 142 9.01 -2.94 5.35
CA ALA A 142 8.92 -3.22 6.78
C ALA A 142 8.42 -4.65 7.00
N GLN A 143 9.14 -5.45 7.79
CA GLN A 143 8.83 -6.86 8.01
C GLN A 143 8.63 -7.15 9.49
N LEU A 144 7.58 -7.88 9.81
CA LEU A 144 7.33 -8.43 11.15
C LEU A 144 8.35 -9.53 11.49
N ALA A 145 8.52 -9.76 12.80
CA ALA A 145 9.21 -10.96 13.26
C ALA A 145 8.47 -12.24 12.80
N SER A 146 9.24 -13.29 12.56
CA SER A 146 8.73 -14.63 12.21
C SER A 146 8.14 -15.31 13.43
#